data_3090b2070cc2c09d9d0ce935c4d2520b
#
_entry.id   3090b2070cc2c09d9d0ce935c4d2520b
#
_cell.length_a   1.000
_cell.length_b   1.000
_cell.length_c   1.000
_cell.angle_alpha   90.00
_cell.angle_beta   90.00
_cell.angle_gamma   90.00
#
_symmetry.space_group_name_H-M   'P 1'
#
loop_
_entity.id
_entity.type
_entity.pdbx_description
1 polymer ?
#
loop_
_entity_poly.entity_id
_entity_poly.type
_entity_poly.pdbx_seq_one_letter_code
_entity_poly.pdbx_strand_id
1 'polypeptide(L)'
;MRADLIKQRPDVVKAWMNAELDAQLFLADPKNADEIIKMAKAETTGFSDRALWYSLYGTYPASEGGTKTRVNLHYAITPEARGLIDKATAFLFSIKSINVEKLRPEAVMPEFADAVLKERGMKAPIGDVNAMPDSMAPK
;
A
#
# COMPACT_ATOMS: atom_id res chain seq x y z
N MET A 1 2.32 12.82 -6.71
CA MET A 1 1.50 13.77 -7.51
C MET A 1 2.24 15.08 -7.67
N ARG A 2 2.08 15.83 -8.77
CA ARG A 2 2.78 17.11 -9.01
C ARG A 2 2.18 18.20 -8.11
N ALA A 3 3.03 19.08 -7.57
CA ALA A 3 2.61 20.13 -6.65
C ALA A 3 1.68 21.19 -7.28
N ASP A 4 1.88 21.48 -8.58
CA ASP A 4 1.00 22.39 -9.32
C ASP A 4 -0.42 21.82 -9.51
N LEU A 5 -0.54 20.51 -9.79
CA LEU A 5 -1.83 19.85 -9.89
C LEU A 5 -2.59 19.90 -8.55
N ILE A 6 -1.88 19.65 -7.43
CA ILE A 6 -2.48 19.71 -6.09
C ILE A 6 -3.09 21.08 -5.82
N LYS A 7 -2.40 22.16 -6.24
CA LYS A 7 -2.87 23.54 -6.04
C LYS A 7 -4.00 23.95 -6.98
N GLN A 8 -3.92 23.52 -8.25
CA GLN A 8 -4.85 23.97 -9.28
C GLN A 8 -6.11 23.11 -9.38
N ARG A 9 -6.01 21.83 -9.02
CA ARG A 9 -7.10 20.86 -9.15
C ARG A 9 -7.23 19.98 -7.90
N PRO A 10 -7.53 20.59 -6.73
CA PRO A 10 -7.75 19.82 -5.50
C PRO A 10 -8.92 18.83 -5.61
N ASP A 11 -9.89 19.12 -6.49
CA ASP A 11 -10.98 18.22 -6.85
C ASP A 11 -10.49 16.89 -7.46
N VAL A 12 -9.53 16.98 -8.37
CA VAL A 12 -8.91 15.78 -8.99
C VAL A 12 -8.10 14.99 -7.97
N VAL A 13 -7.36 15.69 -7.09
CA VAL A 13 -6.61 15.04 -6.01
C VAL A 13 -7.57 14.24 -5.11
N LYS A 14 -8.66 14.85 -4.69
CA LYS A 14 -9.68 14.20 -3.86
C LYS A 14 -10.33 13.01 -4.56
N ALA A 15 -10.67 13.15 -5.84
CA ALA A 15 -11.22 12.04 -6.63
C ALA A 15 -10.25 10.87 -6.72
N TRP A 16 -8.96 11.14 -6.97
CA TRP A 16 -7.91 10.14 -6.97
C TRP A 16 -7.79 9.42 -5.62
N MET A 17 -7.74 10.18 -4.51
CA MET A 17 -7.63 9.62 -3.18
C MET A 17 -8.85 8.74 -2.81
N ASN A 18 -10.05 9.11 -3.25
CA ASN A 18 -11.23 8.25 -3.07
C ASN A 18 -11.12 6.94 -3.87
N ALA A 19 -10.69 7.01 -5.13
CA ALA A 19 -10.50 5.83 -5.96
C ALA A 19 -9.42 4.90 -5.39
N GLU A 20 -8.33 5.45 -4.86
CA GLU A 20 -7.29 4.70 -4.18
C GLU A 20 -7.82 3.98 -2.94
N LEU A 21 -8.63 4.66 -2.13
CA LEU A 21 -9.27 4.04 -0.96
C LEU A 21 -10.21 2.91 -1.37
N ASP A 22 -11.03 3.10 -2.41
CA ASP A 22 -11.92 2.06 -2.91
C ASP A 22 -11.13 0.83 -3.41
N ALA A 23 -10.02 1.06 -4.11
CA ALA A 23 -9.13 -0.02 -4.55
C ALA A 23 -8.51 -0.79 -3.38
N GLN A 24 -8.07 -0.09 -2.33
CA GLN A 24 -7.53 -0.74 -1.12
C GLN A 24 -8.59 -1.53 -0.36
N LEU A 25 -9.81 -1.00 -0.26
CA LEU A 25 -10.92 -1.72 0.37
C LEU A 25 -11.30 -2.97 -0.45
N PHE A 26 -11.30 -2.86 -1.77
CA PHE A 26 -11.53 -4.00 -2.66
C PHE A 26 -10.46 -5.08 -2.49
N LEU A 27 -9.17 -4.69 -2.45
CA LEU A 27 -8.05 -5.59 -2.19
C LEU A 27 -8.17 -6.25 -0.81
N ALA A 28 -8.57 -5.51 0.22
CA ALA A 28 -8.63 -6.01 1.60
C ALA A 28 -9.78 -7.01 1.83
N ASP A 29 -10.83 -7.01 0.99
CA ASP A 29 -11.95 -7.95 1.12
C ASP A 29 -11.55 -9.33 0.57
N PRO A 30 -11.48 -10.39 1.42
CA PRO A 30 -11.11 -11.74 0.99
C PRO A 30 -11.99 -12.34 -0.11
N LYS A 31 -13.22 -11.84 -0.27
CA LYS A 31 -14.13 -12.29 -1.33
C LYS A 31 -13.62 -11.98 -2.73
N ASN A 32 -12.76 -10.98 -2.85
CA ASN A 32 -12.20 -10.53 -4.12
C ASN A 32 -10.85 -11.21 -4.44
N ALA A 33 -10.37 -12.15 -3.59
CA ALA A 33 -9.03 -12.73 -3.72
C ALA A 33 -8.77 -13.35 -5.09
N ASP A 34 -9.72 -14.13 -5.61
CA ASP A 34 -9.56 -14.79 -6.92
C ASP A 34 -9.49 -13.78 -8.08
N GLU A 35 -10.30 -12.73 -8.01
CA GLU A 35 -10.30 -11.66 -9.01
C GLU A 35 -9.00 -10.85 -8.96
N ILE A 36 -8.54 -10.49 -7.76
CA ILE A 36 -7.28 -9.78 -7.56
C ILE A 36 -6.09 -10.59 -8.07
N ILE A 37 -6.04 -11.89 -7.79
CA ILE A 37 -4.97 -12.77 -8.28
C ILE A 37 -4.99 -12.84 -9.80
N LYS A 38 -6.16 -12.95 -10.42
CA LYS A 38 -6.32 -12.93 -11.87
C LYS A 38 -5.84 -11.61 -12.49
N MET A 39 -6.18 -10.48 -11.88
CA MET A 39 -5.70 -9.15 -12.30
C MET A 39 -4.18 -9.04 -12.18
N ALA A 40 -3.62 -9.41 -11.02
CA ALA A 40 -2.18 -9.38 -10.78
C ALA A 40 -1.43 -10.28 -11.76
N LYS A 41 -1.97 -11.45 -12.08
CA LYS A 41 -1.37 -12.37 -13.07
C LYS A 41 -1.39 -11.81 -14.49
N ALA A 42 -2.38 -11.04 -14.86
CA ALA A 42 -2.43 -10.39 -16.17
C ALA A 42 -1.33 -9.33 -16.35
N GLU A 43 -0.93 -8.68 -15.26
CA GLU A 43 0.07 -7.62 -15.24
C GLU A 43 1.49 -8.09 -14.89
N THR A 44 1.64 -9.37 -14.47
CA THR A 44 2.93 -9.93 -14.04
C THR A 44 3.27 -11.21 -14.80
N THR A 45 4.56 -11.46 -15.02
CA THR A 45 5.05 -12.70 -15.62
C THR A 45 5.91 -13.47 -14.63
N GLY A 46 5.90 -14.81 -14.76
CA GLY A 46 6.78 -15.69 -13.97
C GLY A 46 6.24 -16.05 -12.57
N PHE A 47 5.06 -15.57 -12.18
CA PHE A 47 4.45 -15.93 -10.90
C PHE A 47 3.31 -16.92 -11.09
N SER A 48 3.25 -17.95 -10.23
CA SER A 48 2.08 -18.81 -10.11
C SER A 48 0.96 -18.13 -9.34
N ASP A 49 -0.29 -18.57 -9.50
CA ASP A 49 -1.43 -18.09 -8.74
C ASP A 49 -1.20 -18.26 -7.23
N ARG A 50 -0.59 -19.39 -6.86
CA ARG A 50 -0.21 -19.69 -5.47
C ARG A 50 0.83 -18.69 -4.91
N ALA A 51 1.84 -18.32 -5.69
CA ALA A 51 2.84 -17.33 -5.28
C ALA A 51 2.21 -15.94 -5.09
N LEU A 52 1.34 -15.53 -6.00
CA LEU A 52 0.58 -14.28 -5.89
C LEU A 52 -0.35 -14.30 -4.67
N TRP A 53 -1.03 -15.43 -4.44
CA TRP A 53 -1.90 -15.58 -3.29
C TRP A 53 -1.13 -15.44 -1.96
N TYR A 54 0.03 -16.10 -1.82
CA TYR A 54 0.86 -15.96 -0.61
C TYR A 54 1.35 -14.53 -0.40
N SER A 55 1.69 -13.83 -1.48
CA SER A 55 2.14 -12.43 -1.40
C SER A 55 1.04 -11.47 -0.95
N LEU A 56 -0.20 -11.70 -1.38
CA LEU A 56 -1.31 -10.77 -1.15
C LEU A 56 -2.18 -11.16 0.04
N TYR A 57 -2.50 -12.44 0.20
CA TYR A 57 -3.50 -12.92 1.16
C TYR A 57 -2.97 -13.93 2.16
N GLY A 58 -2.01 -14.73 1.80
CA GLY A 58 -1.42 -15.74 2.66
C GLY A 58 -0.19 -15.28 3.42
N THR A 59 0.49 -16.23 4.01
CA THR A 59 1.83 -16.06 4.59
C THR A 59 2.70 -17.17 4.04
N TYR A 60 3.82 -16.85 3.41
CA TYR A 60 4.72 -17.84 2.87
C TYR A 60 5.13 -18.85 3.95
N PRO A 61 5.05 -20.17 3.67
CA PRO A 61 5.47 -21.20 4.60
C PRO A 61 6.95 -21.03 5.00
N ALA A 62 7.27 -21.30 6.25
CA ALA A 62 8.67 -21.27 6.70
C ALA A 62 9.56 -22.26 5.94
N SER A 63 8.99 -23.39 5.49
CA SER A 63 9.67 -24.39 4.63
C SER A 63 10.10 -23.85 3.27
N GLU A 64 9.46 -22.77 2.82
CA GLU A 64 9.75 -22.08 1.55
C GLU A 64 10.50 -20.76 1.78
N GLY A 65 11.11 -20.57 2.96
CA GLY A 65 11.86 -19.37 3.32
C GLY A 65 10.97 -18.21 3.78
N GLY A 66 9.69 -18.44 4.00
CA GLY A 66 8.75 -17.43 4.47
C GLY A 66 8.98 -17.03 5.93
N THR A 67 8.52 -15.83 6.25
CA THR A 67 8.48 -15.30 7.61
C THR A 67 7.04 -14.94 7.96
N LYS A 68 6.78 -14.65 9.24
CA LYS A 68 5.46 -14.15 9.68
C LYS A 68 5.20 -12.69 9.30
N THR A 69 6.15 -12.06 8.62
CA THR A 69 6.04 -10.66 8.21
C THR A 69 5.06 -10.53 7.04
N ARG A 70 4.14 -9.59 7.16
CA ARG A 70 3.24 -9.18 6.09
C ARG A 70 3.51 -7.76 5.68
N VAL A 71 3.27 -7.47 4.42
CA VAL A 71 3.25 -6.09 3.93
C VAL A 71 1.86 -5.51 4.25
N ASN A 72 1.84 -4.45 5.03
CA ASN A 72 0.63 -3.69 5.30
C ASN A 72 0.52 -2.54 4.30
N LEU A 73 -0.64 -2.41 3.67
CA LEU A 73 -0.95 -1.33 2.75
C LEU A 73 -1.71 -0.24 3.53
N HIS A 74 -0.98 0.78 3.98
CA HIS A 74 -1.60 1.90 4.69
C HIS A 74 -2.08 2.96 3.71
N TYR A 75 -3.37 3.28 3.76
CA TYR A 75 -3.93 4.40 3.01
C TYR A 75 -3.47 5.75 3.59
N ALA A 76 -3.49 5.89 4.90
CA ALA A 76 -3.02 7.09 5.59
C ALA A 76 -1.54 6.97 5.97
N ILE A 77 -0.84 8.10 6.02
CA ILE A 77 0.55 8.16 6.48
C ILE A 77 0.55 8.26 8.00
N THR A 78 0.73 7.13 8.68
CA THR A 78 0.83 7.10 10.15
C THR A 78 2.16 7.70 10.63
N PRO A 79 2.29 8.06 11.93
CA PRO A 79 3.57 8.50 12.50
C PRO A 79 4.70 7.49 12.29
N GLU A 80 4.41 6.19 12.38
CA GLU A 80 5.37 5.11 12.12
C GLU A 80 5.81 5.11 10.65
N ALA A 81 4.86 5.22 9.71
CA ALA A 81 5.16 5.30 8.28
C ALA A 81 6.00 6.54 7.97
N ARG A 82 5.70 7.67 8.60
CA ARG A 82 6.52 8.89 8.48
C ARG A 82 7.94 8.66 8.97
N GLY A 83 8.11 8.03 10.13
CA GLY A 83 9.43 7.70 10.66
C GLY A 83 10.23 6.76 9.75
N LEU A 84 9.57 5.82 9.06
CA LEU A 84 10.20 4.95 8.07
C LEU A 84 10.63 5.73 6.81
N ILE A 85 9.81 6.65 6.33
CA ILE A 85 10.15 7.53 5.20
C ILE A 85 11.40 8.35 5.52
N ASP A 86 11.48 8.94 6.71
CA ASP A 86 12.63 9.74 7.14
C ASP A 86 13.91 8.89 7.22
N LYS A 87 13.83 7.68 7.80
CA LYS A 87 14.95 6.72 7.86
C LYS A 87 15.39 6.26 6.47
N ALA A 88 14.44 5.93 5.59
CA ALA A 88 14.74 5.51 4.23
C ALA A 88 15.40 6.65 3.44
N THR A 89 14.96 7.88 3.61
CA THR A 89 15.57 9.06 2.97
C THR A 89 17.01 9.25 3.43
N ALA A 90 17.26 9.19 4.75
CA ALA A 90 18.61 9.31 5.30
C ALA A 90 19.54 8.17 4.82
N PHE A 91 19.03 6.94 4.75
CA PHE A 91 19.78 5.81 4.20
C PHE A 91 20.13 6.01 2.72
N LEU A 92 19.17 6.37 1.88
CA LEU A 92 19.40 6.63 0.45
C LEU A 92 20.41 7.77 0.23
N PHE A 93 20.37 8.80 1.06
CA PHE A 93 21.37 9.87 1.05
C PHE A 93 22.75 9.35 1.43
N SER A 94 22.87 8.53 2.48
CA SER A 94 24.17 7.98 2.94
C SER A 94 24.88 7.14 1.87
N ILE A 95 24.10 6.40 1.04
CA ILE A 95 24.64 5.62 -0.08
C ILE A 95 24.72 6.43 -1.39
N LYS A 96 24.51 7.75 -1.34
CA LYS A 96 24.55 8.68 -2.49
C LYS A 96 23.58 8.35 -3.62
N SER A 97 22.48 7.66 -3.32
CA SER A 97 21.40 7.37 -4.27
C SER A 97 20.50 8.58 -4.54
N ILE A 98 20.42 9.49 -3.56
CA ILE A 98 19.72 10.78 -3.66
C ILE A 98 20.62 11.89 -3.12
N ASN A 99 20.28 13.14 -3.45
CA ASN A 99 21.07 14.32 -3.11
C ASN A 99 20.51 15.16 -1.96
N VAL A 100 19.46 14.66 -1.27
CA VAL A 100 18.84 15.31 -0.13
C VAL A 100 18.80 14.38 1.08
N GLU A 101 19.23 14.86 2.23
CA GLU A 101 19.22 14.08 3.48
C GLU A 101 17.83 14.01 4.11
N LYS A 102 17.04 15.06 3.93
CA LYS A 102 15.67 15.16 4.47
C LYS A 102 14.72 15.63 3.41
N LEU A 103 13.53 15.05 3.40
CA LEU A 103 12.45 15.55 2.55
C LEU A 103 11.93 16.89 3.08
N ARG A 104 11.53 17.75 2.15
CA ARG A 104 10.79 18.96 2.49
C ARG A 104 9.46 18.58 3.15
N PRO A 105 8.95 19.36 4.11
CA PRO A 105 7.67 19.07 4.76
C PRO A 105 6.53 18.83 3.76
N GLU A 106 6.52 19.60 2.67
CA GLU A 106 5.49 19.55 1.63
C GLU A 106 5.59 18.30 0.71
N ALA A 107 6.66 17.51 0.84
CA ALA A 107 6.82 16.28 0.07
C ALA A 107 5.96 15.13 0.60
N VAL A 108 5.47 15.23 1.85
CA VAL A 108 4.63 14.24 2.50
C VAL A 108 3.41 14.97 3.08
N MET A 109 2.27 14.78 2.46
CA MET A 109 1.02 15.53 2.74
C MET A 109 -0.08 14.56 3.20
N PRO A 110 -0.10 14.16 4.48
CA PRO A 110 -1.08 13.20 5.02
C PRO A 110 -2.52 13.75 5.02
N GLU A 111 -2.68 15.06 5.04
CA GLU A 111 -3.96 15.74 5.19
C GLU A 111 -5.00 15.37 4.12
N PHE A 112 -4.56 14.98 2.92
CA PHE A 112 -5.48 14.55 1.86
C PHE A 112 -6.13 13.20 2.18
N ALA A 113 -5.33 12.24 2.63
CA ALA A 113 -5.85 10.93 3.05
C ALA A 113 -6.75 11.07 4.29
N ASP A 114 -6.31 11.86 5.27
CA ASP A 114 -7.05 12.11 6.50
C ASP A 114 -8.40 12.76 6.22
N ALA A 115 -8.46 13.72 5.29
CA ALA A 115 -9.70 14.38 4.88
C ALA A 115 -10.70 13.39 4.25
N VAL A 116 -10.23 12.49 3.35
CA VAL A 116 -11.09 11.48 2.74
C VAL A 116 -11.61 10.48 3.77
N LEU A 117 -10.74 9.99 4.67
CA LEU A 117 -11.15 9.09 5.74
C LEU A 117 -12.21 9.73 6.63
N LYS A 118 -12.01 10.99 7.02
CA LYS A 118 -12.95 11.75 7.85
C LYS A 118 -14.31 11.90 7.17
N GLU A 119 -14.34 12.26 5.88
CA GLU A 119 -15.58 12.39 5.13
C GLU A 119 -16.35 11.08 5.00
N ARG A 120 -15.63 9.97 4.88
CA ARG A 120 -16.22 8.62 4.79
C ARG A 120 -16.50 7.98 6.15
N GLY A 121 -16.25 8.68 7.26
CA GLY A 121 -16.44 8.18 8.63
C GLY A 121 -15.53 7.01 8.98
N MET A 122 -14.36 6.90 8.32
CA MET A 122 -13.41 5.82 8.47
C MET A 122 -12.19 6.27 9.28
N LYS A 123 -11.48 5.29 9.87
CA LYS A 123 -10.25 5.54 10.64
C LYS A 123 -9.12 4.67 10.10
N ALA A 124 -7.90 5.20 10.06
CA ALA A 124 -6.70 4.43 9.78
C ALA A 124 -6.39 3.43 10.92
N PRO A 125 -5.77 2.29 10.64
CA PRO A 125 -5.33 1.83 9.31
C PRO A 125 -6.49 1.35 8.44
N ILE A 126 -6.36 1.56 7.13
CA ILE A 126 -7.31 1.09 6.12
C ILE A 126 -6.55 0.30 5.05
N GLY A 127 -7.16 -0.80 4.59
CA GLY A 127 -6.62 -1.61 3.50
C GLY A 127 -5.67 -2.72 3.95
N ASP A 128 -5.55 -2.96 5.25
CA ASP A 128 -4.78 -4.09 5.76
C ASP A 128 -5.49 -5.40 5.41
N VAL A 129 -4.76 -6.29 4.74
CA VAL A 129 -5.24 -7.62 4.39
C VAL A 129 -4.91 -8.58 5.52
N ASN A 130 -5.93 -9.18 6.15
CA ASN A 130 -5.73 -10.25 7.10
C ASN A 130 -5.22 -11.52 6.41
N ALA A 131 -4.26 -12.22 7.02
CA ALA A 131 -3.77 -13.47 6.48
C ALA A 131 -4.89 -14.50 6.37
N MET A 132 -5.05 -15.07 5.19
CA MET A 132 -5.97 -16.16 4.94
C MET A 132 -5.29 -17.52 5.26
N PRO A 133 -6.04 -18.55 5.68
CA PRO A 133 -5.47 -19.85 5.97
C PRO A 133 -4.96 -20.53 4.70
N ASP A 134 -3.86 -21.27 4.81
CA ASP A 134 -3.22 -21.99 3.69
C ASP A 134 -4.15 -22.96 2.94
N SER A 135 -5.20 -23.45 3.60
CA SER A 135 -6.22 -24.29 2.98
C SER A 135 -6.99 -23.60 1.85
N MET A 136 -6.94 -22.28 1.78
CA MET A 136 -7.57 -21.46 0.75
C MET A 136 -6.62 -21.09 -0.39
N ALA A 137 -5.34 -21.50 -0.29
CA ALA A 137 -4.37 -21.25 -1.35
C ALA A 137 -4.75 -22.01 -2.63
N PRO A 138 -4.60 -21.41 -3.83
CA PRO A 138 -4.74 -22.11 -5.09
C PRO A 138 -3.83 -23.37 -5.16
N LYS A 139 -4.33 -24.43 -5.76
CA LYS A 139 -3.58 -25.70 -5.95
C LYS A 139 -2.53 -25.56 -7.03
#